data_c882392057f99ba32f65792350f27b9b
#
_entry.id   c882392057f99ba32f65792350f27b9b
#
_cell.length_a   1.000
_cell.length_b   1.000
_cell.length_c   1.000
_cell.angle_alpha   90.00
_cell.angle_beta   90.00
_cell.angle_gamma   90.00
#
_symmetry.space_group_name_H-M   'P 1'
#
loop_
_entity.id
_entity.type
_entity.pdbx_description
1 polymer ?
#
loop_
_entity_poly.entity_id
_entity_poly.type
_entity_poly.pdbx_seq_one_letter_code
_entity_poly.pdbx_strand_id
1 'polypeptide(L)'
;RRRYWDVAEAPIRLLIGKSTPLGLYPTFISPRTGAWTTAKVTMGALSDSFYEYLVKQWLLTGRREPYLRQMFDEAMLAMARHMVQRSSPSGFVYVADYMGHGQLAHKMDHLACFAGAMLAVGAQDGGSYDAEYMTLADAIGETCYEMYRRT
;
A
#
# COMPACT_ATOMS: atom_id res chain seq x y z
N ARG A 1 -14.27 -15.42 -21.61
CA ARG A 1 -13.61 -14.24 -21.00
C ARG A 1 -14.13 -14.00 -19.58
N ARG A 2 -15.45 -14.02 -19.33
CA ARG A 2 -16.05 -13.77 -18.00
C ARG A 2 -15.52 -14.75 -16.93
N ARG A 3 -15.43 -16.04 -17.23
CA ARG A 3 -14.93 -17.07 -16.31
C ARG A 3 -13.52 -16.79 -15.78
N TYR A 4 -12.61 -16.29 -16.62
CA TYR A 4 -11.24 -15.94 -16.18
C TYR A 4 -11.23 -14.72 -15.28
N TRP A 5 -12.09 -13.75 -15.58
CA TRP A 5 -12.30 -12.59 -14.71
C TRP A 5 -12.79 -13.01 -13.32
N ASP A 6 -13.85 -13.81 -13.27
CA ASP A 6 -14.46 -14.26 -12.00
C ASP A 6 -13.44 -15.01 -11.12
N VAL A 7 -12.59 -15.84 -11.72
CA VAL A 7 -11.54 -16.59 -11.00
C VAL A 7 -10.43 -15.66 -10.51
N ALA A 8 -10.00 -14.71 -11.33
CA ALA A 8 -8.94 -13.76 -10.97
C ALA A 8 -9.39 -12.76 -9.89
N GLU A 9 -10.66 -12.37 -9.90
CA GLU A 9 -11.23 -11.41 -8.97
C GLU A 9 -11.58 -12.04 -7.61
N ALA A 10 -11.91 -13.31 -7.57
CA ALA A 10 -12.37 -14.00 -6.37
C ALA A 10 -11.44 -13.82 -5.14
N PRO A 11 -10.10 -13.91 -5.25
CA PRO A 11 -9.21 -13.66 -4.12
C PRO A 11 -9.31 -12.23 -3.57
N ILE A 12 -9.43 -11.23 -4.45
CA ILE A 12 -9.55 -9.83 -4.03
C ILE A 12 -10.89 -9.59 -3.35
N ARG A 13 -11.98 -10.17 -3.89
CA ARG A 13 -13.31 -10.07 -3.27
C ARG A 13 -13.36 -10.66 -1.87
N LEU A 14 -12.58 -11.70 -1.60
CA LEU A 14 -12.45 -12.26 -0.24
C LEU A 14 -11.82 -11.27 0.76
N LEU A 15 -11.05 -10.30 0.27
CA LEU A 15 -10.38 -9.31 1.10
C LEU A 15 -11.22 -8.06 1.34
N ILE A 16 -12.34 -7.87 0.62
CA ILE A 16 -13.24 -6.74 0.86
C ILE A 16 -13.76 -6.82 2.30
N GLY A 17 -13.59 -5.74 3.04
CA GLY A 17 -13.98 -5.66 4.45
C GLY A 17 -13.12 -6.48 5.42
N LYS A 18 -11.99 -7.04 4.96
CA LYS A 18 -11.04 -7.78 5.81
C LYS A 18 -9.81 -6.96 6.23
N SER A 19 -9.75 -5.68 5.91
CA SER A 19 -8.70 -4.82 6.46
C SER A 19 -8.76 -4.83 8.00
N THR A 20 -7.63 -4.51 8.63
CA THR A 20 -7.64 -4.25 10.08
C THR A 20 -8.50 -3.02 10.39
N PRO A 21 -8.84 -2.77 11.67
CA PRO A 21 -9.52 -1.54 12.06
C PRO A 21 -8.78 -0.26 11.66
N LEU A 22 -7.49 -0.35 11.34
CA LEU A 22 -6.69 0.77 10.84
C LEU A 22 -6.82 0.98 9.32
N GLY A 23 -7.45 0.06 8.58
CA GLY A 23 -7.51 0.08 7.11
C GLY A 23 -6.34 -0.62 6.41
N LEU A 24 -5.46 -1.28 7.16
CA LEU A 24 -4.27 -1.98 6.64
C LEU A 24 -4.53 -3.48 6.42
N TYR A 25 -3.77 -4.09 5.51
CA TYR A 25 -3.86 -5.52 5.19
C TYR A 25 -2.61 -6.25 5.68
N PRO A 26 -2.73 -7.19 6.65
CA PRO A 26 -1.60 -8.00 7.11
C PRO A 26 -1.02 -8.88 6.00
N THR A 27 0.28 -9.17 6.10
CA THR A 27 1.05 -9.86 5.04
C THR A 27 0.56 -11.28 4.74
N PHE A 28 0.04 -12.01 5.73
CA PHE A 28 -0.33 -13.42 5.57
C PHE A 28 -1.75 -13.70 5.99
N ILE A 29 -2.47 -14.43 5.12
CA ILE A 29 -3.81 -14.95 5.36
C ILE A 29 -3.81 -16.49 5.26
N SER A 30 -4.53 -17.16 6.14
CA SER A 30 -4.72 -18.60 6.07
C SER A 30 -5.63 -18.97 4.89
N PRO A 31 -5.18 -19.79 3.94
CA PRO A 31 -6.03 -20.22 2.83
C PRO A 31 -7.16 -21.17 3.28
N ARG A 32 -7.03 -21.76 4.48
CA ARG A 32 -8.02 -22.69 5.04
C ARG A 32 -9.16 -21.94 5.72
N THR A 33 -8.85 -20.89 6.48
CA THR A 33 -9.81 -20.20 7.33
C THR A 33 -10.15 -18.80 6.87
N GLY A 34 -9.33 -18.21 5.99
CA GLY A 34 -9.43 -16.81 5.59
C GLY A 34 -9.13 -15.82 6.74
N ALA A 35 -8.52 -16.28 7.82
CA ALA A 35 -8.10 -15.44 8.94
C ALA A 35 -6.65 -14.95 8.75
N TRP A 36 -6.36 -13.74 9.22
CA TRP A 36 -4.99 -13.24 9.25
C TRP A 36 -4.15 -14.09 10.21
N THR A 37 -2.94 -14.48 9.78
CA THR A 37 -2.01 -15.30 10.57
C THR A 37 -0.86 -14.48 11.16
N THR A 38 -0.82 -13.20 10.84
CA THR A 38 0.14 -12.22 11.38
C THR A 38 -0.56 -10.89 11.58
N ALA A 39 -0.01 -10.05 12.44
CA ALA A 39 -0.41 -8.64 12.54
C ALA A 39 0.51 -7.72 11.73
N LYS A 40 1.60 -8.26 11.17
CA LYS A 40 2.57 -7.48 10.40
C LYS A 40 1.96 -6.96 9.10
N VAL A 41 2.15 -5.66 8.85
CA VAL A 41 1.89 -4.98 7.57
C VAL A 41 3.18 -4.36 7.07
N THR A 42 3.47 -4.51 5.79
CA THR A 42 4.63 -3.90 5.14
C THR A 42 4.25 -3.39 3.76
N MET A 43 4.96 -2.38 3.28
CA MET A 43 4.96 -1.97 1.86
C MET A 43 6.11 -2.60 1.08
N GLY A 44 6.94 -3.40 1.73
CA GLY A 44 8.04 -4.14 1.13
C GLY A 44 7.63 -5.55 0.69
N ALA A 45 8.62 -6.43 0.63
CA ALA A 45 8.48 -7.79 0.13
C ALA A 45 7.26 -8.56 0.67
N LEU A 46 6.58 -9.29 -0.20
CA LEU A 46 5.40 -10.12 0.02
C LEU A 46 4.06 -9.38 0.12
N SER A 47 4.05 -8.06 0.30
CA SER A 47 2.81 -7.27 0.36
C SER A 47 2.74 -6.17 -0.69
N ASP A 48 3.88 -5.75 -1.21
CA ASP A 48 4.08 -4.65 -2.16
C ASP A 48 3.07 -4.68 -3.32
N SER A 49 3.11 -5.70 -4.14
CA SER A 49 2.27 -5.81 -5.34
C SER A 49 0.78 -5.98 -5.06
N PHE A 50 0.37 -6.35 -3.85
CA PHE A 50 -1.05 -6.35 -3.49
C PHE A 50 -1.64 -4.94 -3.61
N TYR A 51 -1.00 -3.96 -2.99
CA TYR A 51 -1.47 -2.56 -3.02
C TYR A 51 -1.36 -1.96 -4.42
N GLU A 52 -0.27 -2.27 -5.12
CA GLU A 52 -0.06 -1.85 -6.50
C GLU A 52 -1.20 -2.33 -7.41
N TYR A 53 -1.59 -3.58 -7.29
CA TYR A 53 -2.64 -4.15 -8.13
C TYR A 53 -4.05 -3.65 -7.79
N LEU A 54 -4.32 -3.10 -6.62
CA LEU A 54 -5.59 -2.44 -6.34
C LEU A 54 -5.81 -1.26 -7.31
N VAL A 55 -4.85 -0.36 -7.42
CA VAL A 55 -4.96 0.80 -8.34
C VAL A 55 -4.81 0.38 -9.79
N LYS A 56 -3.90 -0.54 -10.11
CA LYS A 56 -3.70 -1.00 -11.49
C LYS A 56 -4.91 -1.73 -12.06
N GLN A 57 -5.53 -2.64 -11.33
CA GLN A 57 -6.75 -3.33 -11.77
C GLN A 57 -7.91 -2.35 -11.95
N TRP A 58 -8.05 -1.38 -11.05
CA TRP A 58 -9.04 -0.33 -11.20
C TRP A 58 -8.85 0.44 -12.51
N LEU A 59 -7.63 0.86 -12.83
CA LEU A 59 -7.31 1.53 -14.10
C LEU A 59 -7.55 0.63 -15.31
N LEU A 60 -7.08 -0.63 -15.26
CA LEU A 60 -7.24 -1.60 -16.35
C LEU A 60 -8.71 -1.94 -16.66
N THR A 61 -9.59 -1.87 -15.67
CA THR A 61 -11.03 -2.05 -15.86
C THR A 61 -11.74 -0.81 -16.38
N GLY A 62 -10.99 0.25 -16.70
CA GLY A 62 -11.54 1.54 -17.09
C GLY A 62 -12.30 2.21 -15.94
N ARG A 63 -11.79 2.04 -14.73
CA ARG A 63 -12.33 2.62 -13.48
C ARG A 63 -13.75 2.13 -13.11
N ARG A 64 -14.13 0.95 -13.61
CA ARG A 64 -15.49 0.40 -13.42
C ARG A 64 -15.68 -0.40 -12.15
N GLU A 65 -14.62 -0.69 -11.41
CA GLU A 65 -14.64 -1.45 -10.16
C GLU A 65 -14.30 -0.54 -8.97
N PRO A 66 -15.28 0.24 -8.46
CA PRO A 66 -15.02 1.29 -7.46
C PRO A 66 -14.48 0.73 -6.13
N TYR A 67 -14.78 -0.53 -5.79
CA TYR A 67 -14.27 -1.17 -4.58
C TYR A 67 -12.74 -1.28 -4.57
N LEU A 68 -12.10 -1.46 -5.74
CA LEU A 68 -10.63 -1.51 -5.84
C LEU A 68 -10.01 -0.16 -5.48
N ARG A 69 -10.61 0.93 -5.97
CA ARG A 69 -10.19 2.28 -5.61
C ARG A 69 -10.41 2.56 -4.14
N GLN A 70 -11.55 2.18 -3.60
CA GLN A 70 -11.83 2.36 -2.17
C GLN A 70 -10.83 1.62 -1.30
N MET A 71 -10.55 0.33 -1.59
CA MET A 71 -9.56 -0.45 -0.87
C MET A 71 -8.16 0.20 -0.94
N PHE A 72 -7.79 0.72 -2.11
CA PHE A 72 -6.53 1.44 -2.29
C PHE A 72 -6.47 2.70 -1.43
N ASP A 73 -7.46 3.57 -1.51
CA ASP A 73 -7.48 4.83 -0.77
C ASP A 73 -7.47 4.61 0.74
N GLU A 74 -8.29 3.68 1.25
CA GLU A 74 -8.31 3.31 2.67
C GLU A 74 -6.92 2.84 3.13
N ALA A 75 -6.26 1.98 2.35
CA ALA A 75 -4.94 1.47 2.69
C ALA A 75 -3.85 2.54 2.62
N MET A 76 -3.86 3.42 1.61
CA MET A 76 -2.85 4.46 1.47
C MET A 76 -2.98 5.55 2.54
N LEU A 77 -4.19 5.94 2.89
CA LEU A 77 -4.43 6.85 4.01
C LEU A 77 -4.02 6.23 5.35
N ALA A 78 -4.27 4.94 5.52
CA ALA A 78 -3.84 4.21 6.71
C ALA A 78 -2.30 4.09 6.78
N MET A 79 -1.64 3.81 5.66
CA MET A 79 -0.17 3.82 5.55
C MET A 79 0.40 5.19 5.92
N ALA A 80 -0.15 6.27 5.35
CA ALA A 80 0.30 7.62 5.63
C ALA A 80 0.20 7.97 7.12
N ARG A 81 -0.88 7.57 7.78
CA ARG A 81 -1.14 7.85 9.19
C ARG A 81 -0.34 6.99 10.16
N HIS A 82 -0.12 5.73 9.85
CA HIS A 82 0.35 4.74 10.82
C HIS A 82 1.74 4.17 10.51
N MET A 83 2.24 4.30 9.29
CA MET A 83 3.51 3.70 8.87
C MET A 83 4.56 4.71 8.41
N VAL A 84 4.13 5.88 7.92
CA VAL A 84 5.06 6.92 7.46
C VAL A 84 5.76 7.57 8.63
N GLN A 85 7.08 7.65 8.55
CA GLN A 85 7.96 8.18 9.58
C GLN A 85 9.00 9.14 8.96
N ARG A 86 9.71 9.86 9.80
CA ARG A 86 10.85 10.70 9.41
C ARG A 86 12.12 10.23 10.11
N SER A 87 13.21 10.14 9.36
CA SER A 87 14.53 9.81 9.91
C SER A 87 15.11 10.97 10.72
N SER A 88 15.93 10.67 11.70
CA SER A 88 16.68 11.68 12.47
C SER A 88 18.17 11.42 12.30
N PRO A 89 19.00 12.46 12.09
CA PRO A 89 18.67 13.90 12.00
C PRO A 89 18.24 14.36 10.60
N SER A 90 18.31 13.52 9.57
CA SER A 90 18.18 13.91 8.15
C SER A 90 16.77 14.33 7.73
N GLY A 91 15.72 13.92 8.46
CA GLY A 91 14.32 14.28 8.17
C GLY A 91 13.69 13.56 6.97
N PHE A 92 14.37 12.59 6.37
CA PHE A 92 13.85 11.83 5.22
C PHE A 92 12.61 11.02 5.58
N VAL A 93 11.63 11.07 4.70
CA VAL A 93 10.37 10.33 4.85
C VAL A 93 10.57 8.88 4.44
N TYR A 94 10.16 7.95 5.28
CA TYR A 94 10.22 6.53 4.98
C TYR A 94 8.98 5.80 5.49
N VAL A 95 8.73 4.60 4.96
CA VAL A 95 7.59 3.74 5.37
C VAL A 95 8.12 2.62 6.26
N ALA A 96 7.82 2.70 7.57
CA ALA A 96 8.17 1.66 8.53
C ALA A 96 7.26 0.43 8.40
N ASP A 97 7.73 -0.76 8.82
CA ASP A 97 6.86 -1.92 8.97
C ASP A 97 5.97 -1.77 10.22
N TYR A 98 4.66 -1.98 10.07
CA TYR A 98 3.74 -2.06 11.20
C TYR A 98 3.72 -3.49 11.76
N MET A 99 3.99 -3.64 13.05
CA MET A 99 4.14 -4.94 13.71
C MET A 99 2.89 -5.39 14.48
N GLY A 100 1.84 -4.59 14.45
CA GLY A 100 0.63 -4.79 15.25
C GLY A 100 0.65 -3.98 16.56
N HIS A 101 -0.52 -3.79 17.15
CA HIS A 101 -0.69 -3.13 18.45
C HIS A 101 -0.02 -1.75 18.57
N GLY A 102 0.03 -1.00 17.46
CA GLY A 102 0.65 0.33 17.42
C GLY A 102 2.19 0.32 17.35
N GLN A 103 2.82 -0.84 17.27
CA GLN A 103 4.27 -0.96 17.20
C GLN A 103 4.80 -0.85 15.76
N LEU A 104 5.92 -0.14 15.59
CA LEU A 104 6.62 0.00 14.33
C LEU A 104 8.02 -0.61 14.42
N ALA A 105 8.45 -1.29 13.37
CA ALA A 105 9.85 -1.54 13.11
C ALA A 105 10.38 -0.39 12.24
N HIS A 106 11.24 0.44 12.82
CA HIS A 106 11.78 1.66 12.19
C HIS A 106 12.85 1.33 11.15
N LYS A 107 12.45 0.59 10.13
CA LYS A 107 13.24 0.26 8.95
C LYS A 107 12.34 0.31 7.72
N MET A 108 12.89 0.62 6.57
CA MET A 108 12.21 0.53 5.28
C MET A 108 12.90 -0.56 4.44
N ASP A 109 12.11 -1.49 3.93
CA ASP A 109 12.57 -2.44 2.90
C ASP A 109 12.81 -1.66 1.60
N HIS A 110 13.88 -2.00 0.88
CA HIS A 110 14.18 -1.35 -0.40
C HIS A 110 13.01 -1.43 -1.40
N LEU A 111 12.28 -2.55 -1.42
CA LEU A 111 11.12 -2.71 -2.29
C LEU A 111 10.01 -1.70 -1.98
N ALA A 112 9.92 -1.18 -0.74
CA ALA A 112 8.94 -0.16 -0.39
C ALA A 112 9.12 1.17 -1.14
N CYS A 113 10.25 1.36 -1.83
CA CYS A 113 10.48 2.52 -2.70
C CYS A 113 9.46 2.62 -3.85
N PHE A 114 8.89 1.49 -4.30
CA PHE A 114 7.85 1.50 -5.33
C PHE A 114 6.60 2.29 -4.90
N ALA A 115 6.38 2.44 -3.58
CA ALA A 115 5.20 3.13 -3.05
C ALA A 115 5.08 4.58 -3.54
N GLY A 116 6.22 5.25 -3.78
CA GLY A 116 6.22 6.58 -4.38
C GLY A 116 5.56 6.58 -5.77
N ALA A 117 5.98 5.68 -6.66
CA ALA A 117 5.39 5.57 -8.00
C ALA A 117 3.92 5.12 -7.96
N MET A 118 3.57 4.19 -7.05
CA MET A 118 2.21 3.73 -6.86
C MET A 118 1.27 4.86 -6.41
N LEU A 119 1.69 5.68 -5.45
CA LEU A 119 0.94 6.86 -5.00
C LEU A 119 0.77 7.88 -6.13
N ALA A 120 1.83 8.16 -6.89
CA ALA A 120 1.75 9.07 -8.04
C ALA A 120 0.76 8.59 -9.11
N VAL A 121 0.69 7.27 -9.36
CA VAL A 121 -0.32 6.68 -10.26
C VAL A 121 -1.72 6.83 -9.67
N GLY A 122 -1.89 6.65 -8.36
CA GLY A 122 -3.16 6.82 -7.66
C GLY A 122 -3.67 8.27 -7.62
N ALA A 123 -2.77 9.24 -7.82
CA ALA A 123 -3.07 10.68 -7.76
C ALA A 123 -3.51 11.30 -9.11
N GLN A 124 -3.81 10.51 -10.13
CA GLN A 124 -3.98 11.04 -11.51
C GLN A 124 -5.43 11.17 -11.97
N ASP A 125 -6.40 11.11 -11.09
CA ASP A 125 -7.82 11.09 -11.48
C ASP A 125 -8.68 12.25 -10.97
N GLY A 126 -8.05 13.29 -10.39
CA GLY A 126 -8.74 14.45 -9.84
C GLY A 126 -9.45 14.15 -8.52
N GLY A 127 -8.96 13.13 -7.79
CA GLY A 127 -9.51 12.71 -6.52
C GLY A 127 -9.16 13.63 -5.35
N SER A 128 -9.88 13.48 -4.26
CA SER A 128 -9.70 14.31 -3.05
C SER A 128 -8.33 14.15 -2.40
N TYR A 129 -7.61 13.07 -2.69
CA TYR A 129 -6.33 12.72 -2.06
C TYR A 129 -5.11 12.95 -2.97
N ASP A 130 -5.31 13.44 -4.20
CA ASP A 130 -4.24 13.54 -5.20
C ASP A 130 -3.06 14.39 -4.71
N ALA A 131 -3.32 15.52 -4.08
CA ALA A 131 -2.27 16.40 -3.55
C ALA A 131 -1.49 15.74 -2.39
N GLU A 132 -2.19 14.98 -1.51
CA GLU A 132 -1.57 14.25 -0.41
C GLU A 132 -0.71 13.11 -0.95
N TYR A 133 -1.23 12.35 -1.92
CA TYR A 133 -0.50 11.24 -2.55
C TYR A 133 0.74 11.73 -3.28
N MET A 134 0.65 12.81 -4.06
CA MET A 134 1.81 13.38 -4.74
C MET A 134 2.88 13.89 -3.77
N THR A 135 2.47 14.58 -2.71
CA THR A 135 3.40 15.06 -1.67
C THR A 135 4.15 13.90 -1.02
N LEU A 136 3.45 12.82 -0.71
CA LEU A 136 4.08 11.63 -0.11
C LEU A 136 4.93 10.86 -1.13
N ALA A 137 4.49 10.79 -2.39
CA ALA A 137 5.24 10.17 -3.48
C ALA A 137 6.59 10.84 -3.68
N ASP A 138 6.63 12.17 -3.74
CA ASP A 138 7.85 12.95 -3.88
C ASP A 138 8.79 12.72 -2.70
N ALA A 139 8.26 12.76 -1.47
CA ALA A 139 9.07 12.60 -0.26
C ALA A 139 9.69 11.19 -0.14
N ILE A 140 8.95 10.13 -0.51
CA ILE A 140 9.48 8.75 -0.57
C ILE A 140 10.50 8.63 -1.71
N GLY A 141 10.22 9.22 -2.87
CA GLY A 141 11.11 9.24 -4.01
C GLY A 141 12.46 9.90 -3.69
N GLU A 142 12.43 11.05 -3.01
CA GLU A 142 13.65 11.72 -2.52
C GLU A 142 14.46 10.81 -1.59
N THR A 143 13.80 10.18 -0.63
CA THR A 143 14.46 9.25 0.30
C THR A 143 15.16 8.12 -0.45
N CYS A 144 14.48 7.50 -1.40
CA CYS A 144 15.03 6.40 -2.18
C CYS A 144 16.17 6.84 -3.09
N TYR A 145 16.07 8.02 -3.71
CA TYR A 145 17.18 8.63 -4.46
C TYR A 145 18.40 8.86 -3.59
N GLU A 146 18.21 9.44 -2.40
CA GLU A 146 19.31 9.71 -1.46
C GLU A 146 19.98 8.42 -0.93
N MET A 147 19.24 7.33 -0.80
CA MET A 147 19.82 6.02 -0.45
C MET A 147 20.81 5.56 -1.52
N TYR A 148 20.50 5.72 -2.81
CA TYR A 148 21.41 5.38 -3.90
C TYR A 148 22.58 6.38 -4.04
N ARG A 149 22.32 7.66 -3.81
CA ARG A 149 23.34 8.71 -3.96
C ARG A 149 24.44 8.62 -2.92
N ARG A 150 24.17 8.04 -1.75
CA ARG A 150 25.07 7.98 -0.60
C ARG A 150 25.79 6.64 -0.42
N THR A 151 25.44 5.64 -1.20
CA THR A 151 26.13 4.34 -1.26
C THR A 151 27.17 4.35 -2.37
#